data_fc6f7fd4a30e7e40f9b0120dc97ebdb0
#
_entry.id   fc6f7fd4a30e7e40f9b0120dc97ebdb0
#
_cell.length_a   1.000
_cell.length_b   1.000
_cell.length_c   1.000
_cell.angle_alpha   90.00
_cell.angle_beta   90.00
_cell.angle_gamma   90.00
#
_symmetry.space_group_name_H-M   'P 1'
#
loop_
_entity.id
_entity.type
_entity.pdbx_description
1 polymer ?
#
loop_
_entity_poly.entity_id
_entity_poly.type
_entity_poly.pdbx_seq_one_letter_code
_entity_poly.pdbx_strand_id
1 'polypeptide(L)'
;MNQQLGIRFFETTVAVLMLTVFSPLLLLVSILIKLGSRGPVLFRQKRIGFDEKPFLMYKFRTMKNGSENQKGHPQRVKNIASFVFNPPRRDHRVTPIGRVLRNTSLDEWPNLLNVIKGDMRLVGPRPDEPHLVEQYLPLYHLRHWVKPGMTGLAQVNGRSNLTYHQMMTYDLHYVKNQSWRRDLAIMGRTLAVVLKKEGAR
;
A
#
# COMPACT_ATOMS: atom_id res chain seq x y z
N MET A 1 -21.23 13.22 -11.27
CA MET A 1 -19.97 13.94 -11.50
C MET A 1 -19.51 14.73 -10.27
N ASN A 2 -20.38 15.47 -9.58
CA ASN A 2 -20.00 16.31 -8.41
C ASN A 2 -19.47 15.52 -7.19
N GLN A 3 -20.01 14.33 -6.89
CA GLN A 3 -19.61 13.59 -5.69
C GLN A 3 -18.17 13.03 -5.78
N GLN A 4 -17.74 12.55 -6.93
CA GLN A 4 -16.36 12.07 -7.13
C GLN A 4 -15.34 13.21 -7.05
N LEU A 5 -15.68 14.40 -7.57
CA LEU A 5 -14.84 15.59 -7.45
C LEU A 5 -14.69 16.04 -6.00
N GLY A 6 -15.80 16.04 -5.22
CA GLY A 6 -15.77 16.38 -3.80
C GLY A 6 -14.90 15.41 -2.98
N ILE A 7 -15.03 14.10 -3.21
CA ILE A 7 -14.19 13.10 -2.55
C ILE A 7 -12.72 13.30 -2.91
N ARG A 8 -12.39 13.52 -4.18
CA ARG A 8 -11.02 13.77 -4.61
C ARG A 8 -10.42 15.03 -3.97
N PHE A 9 -11.19 16.11 -3.92
CA PHE A 9 -10.76 17.34 -3.26
C PHE A 9 -10.47 17.10 -1.78
N PHE A 10 -11.37 16.43 -1.07
CA PHE A 10 -11.19 16.05 0.33
C PHE A 10 -9.92 15.20 0.53
N GLU A 11 -9.75 14.12 -0.23
CA GLU A 11 -8.58 13.22 -0.12
C GLU A 11 -7.27 13.95 -0.42
N THR A 12 -7.25 14.82 -1.42
CA THR A 12 -6.07 15.62 -1.77
C THR A 12 -5.74 16.62 -0.66
N THR A 13 -6.75 17.31 -0.11
CA THR A 13 -6.58 18.24 1.01
C THR A 13 -6.02 17.53 2.25
N VAL A 14 -6.59 16.37 2.61
CA VAL A 14 -6.09 15.56 3.72
C VAL A 14 -4.65 15.11 3.47
N ALA A 15 -4.32 14.66 2.26
CA ALA A 15 -2.97 14.22 1.92
C ALA A 15 -1.94 15.36 2.01
N VAL A 16 -2.28 16.55 1.51
CA VAL A 16 -1.43 17.75 1.62
C VAL A 16 -1.24 18.15 3.07
N LEU A 17 -2.34 18.22 3.85
CA LEU A 17 -2.28 18.56 5.28
C LEU A 17 -1.40 17.57 6.05
N MET A 18 -1.56 16.28 5.84
CA MET A 18 -0.73 15.25 6.47
C MET A 18 0.75 15.41 6.11
N LEU A 19 1.08 15.61 4.83
CA LEU A 19 2.47 15.81 4.42
C LEU A 19 3.07 17.09 5.03
N THR A 20 2.29 18.16 5.13
CA THR A 20 2.75 19.43 5.71
C THR A 20 2.97 19.30 7.22
N VAL A 21 1.98 18.82 7.96
CA VAL A 21 2.05 18.68 9.43
C VAL A 21 3.18 17.74 9.85
N PHE A 22 3.33 16.62 9.13
CA PHE A 22 4.34 15.63 9.46
C PHE A 22 5.66 15.82 8.71
N SER A 23 5.83 16.91 7.95
CA SER A 23 7.07 17.19 7.20
C SER A 23 8.33 17.13 8.07
N PRO A 24 8.37 17.64 9.33
CA PRO A 24 9.58 17.51 10.16
C PRO A 24 9.92 16.04 10.47
N LEU A 25 8.91 15.21 10.76
CA LEU A 25 9.11 13.78 10.99
C LEU A 25 9.59 13.08 9.71
N LEU A 26 9.00 13.38 8.55
CA LEU A 26 9.39 12.80 7.28
C LEU A 26 10.81 13.18 6.88
N LEU A 27 11.23 14.41 7.19
CA LEU A 27 12.61 14.87 7.01
C LEU A 27 13.56 14.09 7.91
N LEU A 28 13.25 13.96 9.21
CA LEU A 28 14.04 13.16 10.15
C LEU A 28 14.19 11.71 9.67
N VAL A 29 13.09 11.08 9.26
CA VAL A 29 13.09 9.71 8.68
C VAL A 29 14.00 9.66 7.45
N SER A 30 13.93 10.65 6.57
CA SER A 30 14.76 10.74 5.37
C SER A 30 16.25 10.79 5.70
N ILE A 31 16.64 11.58 6.70
CA ILE A 31 18.01 11.68 7.20
C ILE A 31 18.46 10.32 7.77
N LEU A 32 17.65 9.68 8.62
CA LEU A 32 17.97 8.37 9.22
C LEU A 32 18.13 7.27 8.16
N ILE A 33 17.30 7.26 7.11
CA ILE A 33 17.46 6.33 5.99
C ILE A 33 18.79 6.57 5.26
N LYS A 34 19.15 7.84 5.06
CA LYS A 34 20.37 8.22 4.33
C LYS A 34 21.62 7.86 5.11
N LEU A 35 21.61 8.06 6.43
CA LEU A 35 22.71 7.68 7.33
C LEU A 35 22.81 6.16 7.50
N GLY A 36 21.68 5.46 7.53
CA GLY A 36 21.64 4.02 7.76
C GLY A 36 22.08 3.14 6.57
N SER A 37 22.03 3.67 5.34
CA SER A 37 22.46 2.92 4.14
C SER A 37 22.61 3.84 2.92
N ARG A 38 23.57 3.50 2.03
CA ARG A 38 23.79 4.23 0.76
C ARG A 38 22.62 4.05 -0.20
N GLY A 39 22.27 5.11 -0.95
CA GLY A 39 21.24 5.08 -2.01
C GLY A 39 20.10 6.09 -1.82
N PRO A 40 19.03 6.05 -2.63
CA PRO A 40 17.91 7.00 -2.57
C PRO A 40 17.08 6.80 -1.30
N VAL A 41 16.46 7.86 -0.80
CA VAL A 41 15.53 7.82 0.36
C VAL A 41 14.21 7.17 -0.03
N LEU A 42 13.71 7.50 -1.21
CA LEU A 42 12.46 6.97 -1.73
C LEU A 42 12.74 5.75 -2.61
N PHE A 43 11.98 4.70 -2.36
CA PHE A 43 11.84 3.55 -3.22
C PHE A 43 10.62 3.75 -4.14
N ARG A 44 10.78 3.40 -5.40
CA ARG A 44 9.73 3.49 -6.43
C ARG A 44 9.46 2.10 -6.97
N GLN A 45 8.20 1.69 -6.93
CA GLN A 45 7.80 0.37 -7.40
C GLN A 45 6.66 0.48 -8.39
N LYS A 46 6.80 -0.19 -9.54
CA LYS A 46 5.73 -0.27 -10.53
C LYS A 46 4.60 -1.12 -9.96
N ARG A 47 3.40 -0.58 -9.99
CA ARG A 47 2.15 -1.21 -9.54
C ARG A 47 1.06 -1.04 -10.59
N ILE A 48 0.06 -1.91 -10.52
CA ILE A 48 -1.12 -1.82 -11.39
C ILE A 48 -2.23 -1.10 -10.61
N GLY A 49 -2.80 -0.08 -11.26
CA GLY A 49 -3.82 0.79 -10.68
C GLY A 49 -5.17 0.70 -11.37
N PHE A 50 -5.89 1.83 -11.39
CA PHE A 50 -7.18 1.97 -12.04
C PHE A 50 -7.08 1.62 -13.53
N ASP A 51 -8.09 0.90 -14.04
CA ASP A 51 -8.16 0.49 -15.45
C ASP A 51 -6.89 -0.27 -15.90
N GLU A 52 -6.32 -1.04 -14.98
CA GLU A 52 -5.07 -1.82 -15.17
C GLU A 52 -3.86 -0.99 -15.62
N LYS A 53 -3.92 0.33 -15.51
CA LYS A 53 -2.83 1.21 -15.90
C LYS A 53 -1.69 1.15 -14.88
N PRO A 54 -0.45 0.94 -15.32
CA PRO A 54 0.69 0.94 -14.42
C PRO A 54 1.00 2.34 -13.91
N PHE A 55 1.39 2.44 -12.63
CA PHE A 55 1.89 3.67 -12.02
C PHE A 55 3.09 3.39 -11.11
N LEU A 56 3.80 4.43 -10.68
CA LEU A 56 4.92 4.35 -9.75
C LEU A 56 4.45 4.68 -8.33
N MET A 57 4.42 3.67 -7.48
CA MET A 57 4.11 3.78 -6.07
C MET A 57 5.34 4.21 -5.29
N TYR A 58 5.22 5.21 -4.42
CA TYR A 58 6.32 5.76 -3.62
C TYR A 58 6.31 5.21 -2.20
N LYS A 59 7.47 4.77 -1.72
CA LYS A 59 7.67 4.34 -0.33
C LYS A 59 9.00 4.87 0.19
N PHE A 60 9.15 4.96 1.50
CA PHE A 60 10.50 5.05 2.07
C PHE A 60 11.26 3.74 1.86
N ARG A 61 12.55 3.86 1.57
CA ARG A 61 13.42 2.70 1.45
C ARG A 61 13.61 2.04 2.81
N THR A 62 13.21 0.77 2.91
CA THR A 62 13.35 -0.04 4.12
C THR A 62 14.40 -1.14 3.99
N MET A 63 14.91 -1.38 2.78
CA MET A 63 15.91 -2.40 2.46
C MET A 63 17.23 -1.77 2.02
N LYS A 64 18.30 -2.55 2.09
CA LYS A 64 19.63 -2.18 1.55
C LYS A 64 19.50 -1.97 0.04
N ASN A 65 20.19 -0.97 -0.49
CA ASN A 65 20.17 -0.67 -1.92
C ASN A 65 20.68 -1.86 -2.75
N GLY A 66 20.01 -2.17 -3.85
CA GLY A 66 20.36 -3.29 -4.73
C GLY A 66 19.91 -4.67 -4.23
N SER A 67 19.21 -4.73 -3.08
CA SER A 67 18.65 -5.98 -2.56
C SER A 67 17.25 -6.29 -3.10
N GLU A 68 16.65 -5.38 -3.85
CA GLU A 68 15.30 -5.52 -4.42
C GLU A 68 15.19 -6.68 -5.41
N ASN A 69 16.29 -6.94 -6.15
CA ASN A 69 16.38 -8.02 -7.13
C ASN A 69 16.68 -9.39 -6.50
N GLN A 70 17.06 -9.42 -5.22
CA GLN A 70 17.22 -10.68 -4.50
C GLN A 70 15.81 -11.23 -4.21
N LYS A 71 15.54 -12.43 -4.72
CA LYS A 71 14.25 -13.12 -4.71
C LYS A 71 13.47 -12.90 -3.40
N GLY A 72 12.51 -11.98 -3.39
CA GLY A 72 11.64 -11.69 -2.25
C GLY A 72 10.19 -12.12 -2.47
N HIS A 73 9.80 -12.22 -3.72
CA HIS A 73 8.47 -12.67 -4.14
C HIS A 73 8.63 -13.81 -5.14
N PRO A 74 7.84 -14.89 -5.03
CA PRO A 74 7.78 -15.87 -6.07
C PRO A 74 7.28 -15.20 -7.35
N GLN A 75 8.10 -15.19 -8.39
CA GLN A 75 7.72 -14.64 -9.70
C GLN A 75 6.50 -15.39 -10.27
N ARG A 76 6.32 -16.64 -9.86
CA ARG A 76 5.17 -17.48 -10.25
C ARG A 76 4.63 -18.22 -9.04
N VAL A 77 3.33 -18.09 -8.80
CA VAL A 77 2.61 -18.74 -7.71
C VAL A 77 1.91 -19.98 -8.27
N LYS A 78 2.07 -21.14 -7.64
CA LYS A 78 1.42 -22.39 -8.10
C LYS A 78 -0.10 -22.26 -8.15
N ASN A 79 -0.69 -21.64 -7.15
CA ASN A 79 -2.13 -21.35 -7.09
C ASN A 79 -2.32 -19.99 -6.44
N ILE A 80 -2.73 -19.00 -7.23
CA ILE A 80 -2.90 -17.63 -6.75
C ILE A 80 -3.99 -17.53 -5.67
N ALA A 81 -5.05 -18.32 -5.74
CA ALA A 81 -6.16 -18.22 -4.79
C ALA A 81 -5.75 -18.61 -3.36
N SER A 82 -4.93 -19.66 -3.21
CA SER A 82 -4.44 -20.13 -1.90
C SER A 82 -3.16 -19.43 -1.44
N PHE A 83 -2.59 -18.57 -2.26
CA PHE A 83 -1.36 -17.87 -1.93
C PHE A 83 -1.57 -16.95 -0.72
N VAL A 84 -0.65 -17.03 0.26
CA VAL A 84 -0.56 -16.11 1.40
C VAL A 84 0.75 -15.37 1.30
N PHE A 85 0.68 -14.05 1.34
CA PHE A 85 1.87 -13.23 1.36
C PHE A 85 2.53 -13.30 2.73
N ASN A 86 3.48 -14.21 2.89
CA ASN A 86 4.16 -14.44 4.16
C ASN A 86 5.67 -14.13 4.03
N PRO A 87 6.08 -12.87 4.14
CA PRO A 87 7.49 -12.50 4.12
C PRO A 87 8.21 -13.08 5.33
N PRO A 88 9.50 -13.43 5.22
CA PRO A 88 10.27 -13.97 6.34
C PRO A 88 10.28 -12.96 7.51
N ARG A 89 10.05 -13.46 8.74
CA ARG A 89 10.06 -12.62 9.96
C ARG A 89 11.37 -11.88 10.18
N ARG A 90 12.50 -12.46 9.73
CA ARG A 90 13.83 -11.83 9.76
C ARG A 90 14.39 -11.80 8.35
N ASP A 91 14.17 -10.71 7.66
CA ASP A 91 14.76 -10.46 6.35
C ASP A 91 16.03 -9.63 6.55
N HIS A 92 17.20 -10.22 6.24
CA HIS A 92 18.53 -9.59 6.37
C HIS A 92 18.72 -8.38 5.44
N ARG A 93 17.86 -8.25 4.44
CA ARG A 93 17.84 -7.10 3.52
C ARG A 93 17.29 -5.85 4.19
N VAL A 94 16.42 -6.03 5.21
CA VAL A 94 15.75 -4.92 5.91
C VAL A 94 16.74 -4.23 6.84
N THR A 95 16.88 -2.93 6.69
CA THR A 95 17.73 -2.11 7.58
C THR A 95 17.09 -1.95 8.96
N PRO A 96 17.86 -1.64 10.03
CA PRO A 96 17.30 -1.37 11.36
C PRO A 96 16.20 -0.31 11.34
N ILE A 97 16.45 0.84 10.68
CA ILE A 97 15.43 1.88 10.50
C ILE A 97 14.25 1.39 9.65
N GLY A 98 14.51 0.60 8.61
CA GLY A 98 13.47 0.01 7.77
C GLY A 98 12.53 -0.89 8.55
N ARG A 99 13.02 -1.60 9.56
CA ARG A 99 12.17 -2.42 10.45
C ARG A 99 11.23 -1.55 11.29
N VAL A 100 11.73 -0.44 11.83
CA VAL A 100 10.89 0.52 12.57
C VAL A 100 9.82 1.09 11.65
N LEU A 101 10.18 1.52 10.44
CA LEU A 101 9.26 2.09 9.48
C LEU A 101 8.15 1.10 9.08
N ARG A 102 8.48 -0.17 8.82
CA ARG A 102 7.49 -1.21 8.51
C ARG A 102 6.54 -1.49 9.68
N ASN A 103 7.09 -1.59 10.90
CA ASN A 103 6.29 -1.85 12.10
C ASN A 103 5.31 -0.71 12.43
N THR A 104 5.64 0.52 12.01
CA THR A 104 4.82 1.72 12.21
C THR A 104 4.01 2.09 10.96
N SER A 105 4.19 1.38 9.84
CA SER A 105 3.64 1.71 8.52
C SER A 105 4.03 3.10 8.00
N LEU A 106 5.06 3.72 8.58
CA LEU A 106 5.58 5.02 8.12
C LEU A 106 6.26 4.93 6.76
N ASP A 107 6.72 3.73 6.37
CA ASP A 107 7.30 3.51 5.04
C ASP A 107 6.32 3.79 3.90
N GLU A 108 5.02 3.74 4.15
CA GLU A 108 3.99 3.97 3.13
C GLU A 108 3.52 5.44 3.05
N TRP A 109 3.98 6.33 3.93
CA TRP A 109 3.56 7.74 3.91
C TRP A 109 3.88 8.48 2.60
N PRO A 110 4.98 8.19 1.88
CA PRO A 110 5.20 8.79 0.57
C PRO A 110 4.11 8.46 -0.48
N ASN A 111 3.24 7.46 -0.26
CA ASN A 111 2.08 7.20 -1.11
C ASN A 111 1.05 8.35 -1.09
N LEU A 112 1.07 9.24 -0.10
CA LEU A 112 0.29 10.48 -0.11
C LEU A 112 0.59 11.33 -1.35
N LEU A 113 1.80 11.26 -1.90
CA LEU A 113 2.14 11.87 -3.18
C LEU A 113 1.37 11.24 -4.35
N ASN A 114 1.12 9.92 -4.30
CA ASN A 114 0.29 9.25 -5.30
C ASN A 114 -1.19 9.65 -5.17
N VAL A 115 -1.67 9.92 -3.94
CA VAL A 115 -3.02 10.45 -3.73
C VAL A 115 -3.15 11.85 -4.32
N ILE A 116 -2.19 12.74 -4.08
CA ILE A 116 -2.16 14.09 -4.66
C ILE A 116 -2.12 14.05 -6.19
N LYS A 117 -1.29 13.17 -6.78
CA LYS A 117 -1.22 12.94 -8.23
C LYS A 117 -2.51 12.36 -8.80
N GLY A 118 -3.31 11.70 -7.98
CA GLY A 118 -4.54 11.01 -8.39
C GLY A 118 -4.33 9.59 -8.92
N ASP A 119 -3.14 9.00 -8.75
CA ASP A 119 -2.87 7.58 -9.03
C ASP A 119 -3.56 6.67 -8.01
N MET A 120 -3.66 7.16 -6.76
CA MET A 120 -4.25 6.43 -5.64
C MET A 120 -5.33 7.28 -4.95
N ARG A 121 -6.11 6.61 -4.11
CA ARG A 121 -7.01 7.17 -3.11
C ARG A 121 -6.47 6.90 -1.69
N LEU A 122 -7.05 7.54 -0.67
CA LEU A 122 -6.81 7.15 0.72
C LEU A 122 -7.34 5.74 0.99
N VAL A 123 -8.54 5.43 0.47
CA VAL A 123 -9.20 4.13 0.63
C VAL A 123 -9.46 3.46 -0.71
N GLY A 124 -9.08 2.19 -0.82
CA GLY A 124 -9.26 1.35 -2.02
C GLY A 124 -8.50 0.02 -1.91
N PRO A 125 -8.63 -0.85 -2.89
CA PRO A 125 -7.82 -2.07 -3.00
C PRO A 125 -6.32 -1.75 -2.99
N ARG A 126 -5.51 -2.56 -2.28
CA ARG A 126 -4.06 -2.37 -2.30
C ARG A 126 -3.49 -2.72 -3.67
N PRO A 127 -2.69 -1.85 -4.33
CA PRO A 127 -2.21 -2.14 -5.68
C PRO A 127 -1.18 -3.25 -5.69
N ASP A 128 -1.29 -4.16 -6.67
CA ASP A 128 -0.39 -5.30 -6.82
C ASP A 128 0.69 -5.07 -7.87
N GLU A 129 1.73 -5.90 -7.83
CA GLU A 129 2.81 -5.90 -8.79
C GLU A 129 2.36 -6.52 -10.13
N PRO A 130 2.89 -6.06 -11.28
CA PRO A 130 2.47 -6.56 -12.59
C PRO A 130 2.50 -8.07 -12.70
N HIS A 131 3.56 -8.72 -12.23
CA HIS A 131 3.74 -10.18 -12.30
C HIS A 131 2.69 -10.97 -11.49
N LEU A 132 2.04 -10.38 -10.48
CA LEU A 132 0.93 -10.99 -9.75
C LEU A 132 -0.37 -10.81 -10.53
N VAL A 133 -0.58 -9.63 -11.11
CA VAL A 133 -1.77 -9.32 -11.92
C VAL A 133 -1.85 -10.22 -13.15
N GLU A 134 -0.73 -10.54 -13.77
CA GLU A 134 -0.65 -11.52 -14.89
C GLU A 134 -1.13 -12.92 -14.52
N GLN A 135 -1.22 -13.25 -13.24
CA GLN A 135 -1.66 -14.55 -12.73
C GLN A 135 -3.08 -14.51 -12.15
N TYR A 136 -3.80 -13.40 -12.33
CA TYR A 136 -5.15 -13.23 -11.79
C TYR A 136 -6.16 -14.20 -12.43
N LEU A 137 -7.11 -14.63 -11.60
CA LEU A 137 -8.35 -15.21 -12.13
C LEU A 137 -9.19 -14.08 -12.75
N PRO A 138 -10.00 -14.36 -13.80
CA PRO A 138 -10.77 -13.32 -14.51
C PRO A 138 -11.55 -12.38 -13.59
N LEU A 139 -12.16 -12.91 -12.52
CA LEU A 139 -12.92 -12.12 -11.57
C LEU A 139 -12.07 -11.11 -10.79
N TYR A 140 -10.79 -11.39 -10.57
CA TYR A 140 -9.92 -10.53 -9.77
C TYR A 140 -9.58 -9.22 -10.47
N HIS A 141 -9.66 -9.16 -11.80
CA HIS A 141 -9.45 -7.94 -12.58
C HIS A 141 -10.46 -6.85 -12.26
N LEU A 142 -11.67 -7.20 -11.79
CA LEU A 142 -12.70 -6.22 -11.41
C LEU A 142 -12.28 -5.27 -10.28
N ARG A 143 -11.27 -5.63 -9.49
CA ARG A 143 -10.72 -4.74 -8.46
C ARG A 143 -10.11 -3.45 -9.04
N HIS A 144 -9.72 -3.47 -10.31
CA HIS A 144 -9.16 -2.32 -11.01
C HIS A 144 -10.22 -1.33 -11.55
N TRP A 145 -11.50 -1.61 -11.32
CA TRP A 145 -12.58 -0.68 -11.66
C TRP A 145 -12.66 0.53 -10.69
N VAL A 146 -11.88 0.49 -9.63
CA VAL A 146 -11.69 1.62 -8.72
C VAL A 146 -10.20 1.92 -8.58
N LYS A 147 -9.88 3.17 -8.19
CA LYS A 147 -8.48 3.51 -7.90
C LYS A 147 -7.98 2.74 -6.68
N PRO A 148 -6.72 2.31 -6.68
CA PRO A 148 -6.10 1.67 -5.53
C PRO A 148 -6.02 2.65 -4.34
N GLY A 149 -5.96 2.10 -3.12
CA GLY A 149 -5.90 2.86 -1.88
C GLY A 149 -4.62 2.66 -1.08
N MET A 150 -4.34 3.62 -0.20
CA MET A 150 -3.31 3.47 0.84
C MET A 150 -3.76 2.47 1.89
N THR A 151 -5.04 2.49 2.24
CA THR A 151 -5.72 1.49 3.07
C THR A 151 -6.95 0.96 2.35
N GLY A 152 -7.54 -0.13 2.84
CA GLY A 152 -8.71 -0.74 2.22
C GLY A 152 -9.33 -1.82 3.07
N LEU A 153 -10.43 -2.38 2.58
CA LEU A 153 -11.23 -3.33 3.33
C LEU A 153 -10.43 -4.61 3.69
N ALA A 154 -9.62 -5.13 2.78
CA ALA A 154 -8.74 -6.27 3.03
C ALA A 154 -7.67 -5.95 4.09
N GLN A 155 -7.08 -4.75 4.02
CA GLN A 155 -6.04 -4.35 4.98
C GLN A 155 -6.58 -4.26 6.41
N VAL A 156 -7.82 -3.81 6.63
CA VAL A 156 -8.40 -3.73 7.99
C VAL A 156 -9.03 -5.05 8.46
N ASN A 157 -9.07 -6.09 7.62
CA ASN A 157 -9.65 -7.40 7.96
C ASN A 157 -8.62 -8.54 8.00
N GLY A 158 -7.31 -8.27 8.02
CA GLY A 158 -6.31 -9.32 8.20
C GLY A 158 -4.97 -9.10 7.51
N ARG A 159 -4.87 -8.11 6.59
CA ARG A 159 -3.60 -7.77 5.91
C ARG A 159 -2.92 -9.00 5.29
N SER A 160 -1.64 -9.23 5.66
CA SER A 160 -0.81 -10.34 5.18
C SER A 160 -1.21 -11.72 5.70
N ASN A 161 -2.18 -11.82 6.62
CA ASN A 161 -2.68 -13.11 7.13
C ASN A 161 -3.78 -13.70 6.23
N LEU A 162 -4.32 -12.92 5.30
CA LEU A 162 -5.34 -13.38 4.37
C LEU A 162 -4.72 -14.20 3.24
N THR A 163 -5.47 -15.22 2.79
CA THR A 163 -5.19 -15.82 1.47
C THR A 163 -5.50 -14.78 0.38
N TYR A 164 -4.89 -14.95 -0.77
CA TYR A 164 -5.12 -14.04 -1.90
C TYR A 164 -6.60 -14.00 -2.31
N HIS A 165 -7.27 -15.16 -2.28
CA HIS A 165 -8.71 -15.24 -2.54
C HIS A 165 -9.54 -14.45 -1.51
N GLN A 166 -9.22 -14.56 -0.21
CA GLN A 166 -9.90 -13.77 0.82
C GLN A 166 -9.68 -12.27 0.62
N MET A 167 -8.45 -11.86 0.30
CA MET A 167 -8.13 -10.46 -0.01
C MET A 167 -8.96 -9.97 -1.20
N MET A 168 -9.02 -10.75 -2.29
CA MET A 168 -9.81 -10.41 -3.47
C MET A 168 -11.30 -10.33 -3.16
N THR A 169 -11.83 -11.23 -2.32
CA THR A 169 -13.23 -11.19 -1.88
C THR A 169 -13.55 -9.86 -1.18
N TYR A 170 -12.69 -9.39 -0.28
CA TYR A 170 -12.85 -8.08 0.37
C TYR A 170 -12.76 -6.92 -0.64
N ASP A 171 -11.81 -6.98 -1.56
CA ASP A 171 -11.62 -5.94 -2.56
C ASP A 171 -12.82 -5.86 -3.51
N LEU A 172 -13.34 -6.99 -4.01
CA LEU A 172 -14.53 -7.04 -4.86
C LEU A 172 -15.80 -6.58 -4.12
N HIS A 173 -15.91 -6.94 -2.83
CA HIS A 173 -16.99 -6.42 -1.99
C HIS A 173 -16.91 -4.89 -1.85
N TYR A 174 -15.71 -4.34 -1.68
CA TYR A 174 -15.50 -2.89 -1.65
C TYR A 174 -15.87 -2.24 -2.98
N VAL A 175 -15.39 -2.77 -4.11
CA VAL A 175 -15.71 -2.26 -5.46
C VAL A 175 -17.22 -2.17 -5.68
N LYS A 176 -17.96 -3.23 -5.35
CA LYS A 176 -19.43 -3.28 -5.51
C LYS A 176 -20.17 -2.29 -4.63
N ASN A 177 -19.63 -1.99 -3.45
CA ASN A 177 -20.34 -1.26 -2.39
C ASN A 177 -19.59 0.00 -1.96
N GLN A 178 -18.81 0.62 -2.84
CA GLN A 178 -18.05 1.82 -2.54
C GLN A 178 -18.98 2.97 -2.10
N SER A 179 -18.64 3.59 -0.97
CA SER A 179 -19.33 4.80 -0.48
C SER A 179 -18.41 5.58 0.46
N TRP A 180 -18.61 6.91 0.54
CA TRP A 180 -17.84 7.77 1.43
C TRP A 180 -17.95 7.37 2.91
N ARG A 181 -19.14 6.92 3.36
CA ARG A 181 -19.35 6.42 4.74
C ARG A 181 -18.49 5.19 5.03
N ARG A 182 -18.40 4.28 4.05
CA ARG A 182 -17.55 3.09 4.16
C ARG A 182 -16.07 3.47 4.16
N ASP A 183 -15.66 4.43 3.35
CA ASP A 183 -14.30 4.95 3.32
C ASP A 183 -13.90 5.53 4.70
N LEU A 184 -14.76 6.34 5.31
CA LEU A 184 -14.55 6.86 6.67
C LEU A 184 -14.45 5.74 7.71
N ALA A 185 -15.33 4.74 7.65
CA ALA A 185 -15.27 3.60 8.56
C ALA A 185 -13.97 2.80 8.40
N ILE A 186 -13.49 2.59 7.16
CA ILE A 186 -12.21 1.92 6.88
C ILE A 186 -11.04 2.76 7.42
N MET A 187 -11.04 4.08 7.22
CA MET A 187 -9.99 4.96 7.77
C MET A 187 -9.95 4.91 9.31
N GLY A 188 -11.10 4.95 9.98
CA GLY A 188 -11.18 4.80 11.44
C GLY A 188 -10.62 3.45 11.92
N ARG A 189 -10.99 2.35 11.25
CA ARG A 189 -10.44 1.00 11.56
C ARG A 189 -8.95 0.90 11.27
N THR A 190 -8.45 1.59 10.25
CA THR A 190 -7.01 1.61 9.93
C THR A 190 -6.19 2.15 11.09
N LEU A 191 -6.64 3.24 11.73
CA LEU A 191 -5.97 3.78 12.92
C LEU A 191 -5.86 2.74 14.03
N ALA A 192 -6.95 2.02 14.31
CA ALA A 192 -6.95 0.96 15.33
C ALA A 192 -5.98 -0.18 14.98
N VAL A 193 -5.98 -0.64 13.72
CA VAL A 193 -5.10 -1.72 13.24
C VAL A 193 -3.62 -1.32 13.28
N VAL A 194 -3.30 -0.08 12.90
CA VAL A 194 -1.92 0.46 12.96
C VAL A 194 -1.44 0.57 14.40
N LEU A 195 -2.27 1.09 15.33
CA LEU A 195 -1.94 1.22 16.75
C LEU A 195 -1.72 -0.15 17.42
N LYS A 196 -2.52 -1.15 17.08
CA LYS A 196 -2.38 -2.52 17.58
C LYS A 196 -1.24 -3.30 16.91
N LYS A 197 -0.61 -2.76 15.87
CA LYS A 197 0.44 -3.43 15.05
C LYS A 197 -0.01 -4.78 14.48
N GLU A 198 -1.31 -4.99 14.28
CA GLU A 198 -1.86 -6.23 13.74
C GLU A 198 -1.41 -6.42 12.29
N GLY A 199 -0.77 -7.58 11.98
CA GLY A 199 -0.30 -7.91 10.63
C GLY A 199 0.84 -7.04 10.10
N ALA A 200 1.50 -6.21 10.92
CA ALA A 200 2.74 -5.53 10.55
C ALA A 200 3.91 -6.55 10.51
N ARG A 201 4.65 -6.61 9.39
CA ARG A 201 5.79 -7.54 9.17
C ARG A 201 6.89 -6.85 8.38
#